data_95a9610b9bcd71ae3c0a99a04de90e33
#
_entry.id   95a9610b9bcd71ae3c0a99a04de90e33
#
_cell.length_a   1.000
_cell.length_b   1.000
_cell.length_c   1.000
_cell.angle_alpha   90.00
_cell.angle_beta   90.00
_cell.angle_gamma   90.00
#
_symmetry.space_group_name_H-M   'P 1'
#
loop_
_entity.id
_entity.type
_entity.pdbx_description
1 polymer ?
#
loop_
_entity_poly.entity_id
_entity_poly.type
_entity_poly.pdbx_seq_one_letter_code
_entity_poly.pdbx_strand_id
1 'polypeptide(L)'
;MVTYEWNILNRYERVFLDHGLEALADVIEESGVLKAHGILADQELRGCADDQSFAAVMARLFREQAKSQGKQYWGDKYPGYTRKVGRLAELFPKAFFVHIVRDPRAVALSWEKTRWGPNTAPAAATAWAERVEHARVAMQDLSAERSIAVLYEDLVNNPEQTLRNICRKFGVDFQPQMLESSTKTGFNNPTLDRLHPLVNLAPQRSVLEKWKTQSPRVLTHIEARCYDEMQKWNYVPLNAKQPVVPIAWRAYYRLLGKLRSLHRRKVIPLLNR
;
A
#
# COMPACT_ATOMS: atom_id res chain seq x y z
N MET A 1 6.66 -9.60 14.11
CA MET A 1 6.73 -8.32 13.38
C MET A 1 5.45 -7.55 13.66
N VAL A 2 5.55 -6.27 13.94
CA VAL A 2 4.41 -5.35 14.01
C VAL A 2 4.38 -4.57 12.70
N THR A 3 3.21 -4.42 12.09
CA THR A 3 3.04 -3.67 10.84
C THR A 3 2.14 -2.46 11.05
N TYR A 4 2.48 -1.35 10.42
CA TYR A 4 1.79 -0.09 10.50
C TYR A 4 1.35 0.40 9.12
N GLU A 5 0.43 1.35 9.07
CA GLU A 5 -0.02 2.04 7.86
C GLU A 5 0.06 3.56 8.08
N TRP A 6 1.27 4.05 8.36
CA TRP A 6 1.45 5.40 8.87
C TRP A 6 1.76 6.46 7.81
N ASN A 7 2.21 6.02 6.62
CA ASN A 7 2.61 6.98 5.59
C ASN A 7 3.67 7.97 6.09
N ILE A 8 4.72 7.44 6.73
CA ILE A 8 5.73 8.22 7.46
C ILE A 8 6.37 9.33 6.62
N LEU A 9 6.60 9.10 5.32
CA LEU A 9 7.28 10.07 4.46
C LEU A 9 6.43 11.31 4.12
N ASN A 10 5.13 11.11 3.86
CA ASN A 10 4.30 12.22 3.40
C ASN A 10 3.72 13.05 4.56
N ARG A 11 3.61 12.43 5.74
CA ARG A 11 2.98 13.08 6.89
C ARG A 11 4.00 13.60 7.88
N TYR A 12 5.00 12.81 8.23
CA TYR A 12 5.88 13.10 9.35
C TYR A 12 7.26 13.61 8.94
N GLU A 13 7.85 13.11 7.85
CA GLU A 13 9.16 13.57 7.39
C GLU A 13 9.19 15.08 7.15
N ARG A 14 8.16 15.61 6.48
CA ARG A 14 8.08 17.03 6.18
C ARG A 14 7.97 17.89 7.43
N VAL A 15 7.12 17.48 8.38
CA VAL A 15 6.99 18.20 9.67
C VAL A 15 8.32 18.23 10.41
N PHE A 16 9.03 17.10 10.44
CA PHE A 16 10.34 17.03 11.09
C PHE A 16 11.37 17.93 10.42
N LEU A 17 11.43 17.95 9.08
CA LEU A 17 12.39 18.76 8.33
C LEU A 17 12.09 20.26 8.43
N ASP A 18 10.82 20.65 8.44
CA ASP A 18 10.39 22.05 8.44
C ASP A 18 10.36 22.64 9.88
N HIS A 19 10.07 21.84 10.90
CA HIS A 19 9.74 22.30 12.25
C HIS A 19 10.44 21.55 13.40
N GLY A 20 11.21 20.49 13.10
CA GLY A 20 11.99 19.75 14.09
C GLY A 20 11.21 18.70 14.87
N LEU A 21 11.87 18.17 15.92
CA LEU A 21 11.41 17.03 16.70
C LEU A 21 10.16 17.35 17.53
N GLU A 22 10.08 18.51 18.15
CA GLU A 22 8.95 18.91 18.99
C GLU A 22 7.66 18.94 18.20
N ALA A 23 7.67 19.61 17.04
CA ALA A 23 6.52 19.66 16.14
C ALA A 23 6.12 18.27 15.61
N LEU A 24 7.10 17.40 15.36
CA LEU A 24 6.82 16.02 14.98
C LEU A 24 6.12 15.28 16.13
N ALA A 25 6.58 15.44 17.38
CA ALA A 25 5.97 14.83 18.54
C ALA A 25 4.51 15.27 18.71
N ASP A 26 4.24 16.57 18.59
CA ASP A 26 2.87 17.12 18.67
C ASP A 26 1.94 16.52 17.61
N VAL A 27 2.38 16.47 16.35
CA VAL A 27 1.58 15.89 15.24
C VAL A 27 1.34 14.40 15.45
N ILE A 28 2.30 13.69 16.02
CA ILE A 28 2.16 12.27 16.34
C ILE A 28 1.14 12.08 17.47
N GLU A 29 1.16 12.90 18.52
CA GLU A 29 0.20 12.85 19.62
C GLU A 29 -1.22 13.19 19.19
N GLU A 30 -1.39 14.22 18.37
CA GLU A 30 -2.69 14.63 17.82
C GLU A 30 -3.28 13.58 16.89
N SER A 31 -2.45 12.77 16.23
CA SER A 31 -2.90 11.84 15.19
C SER A 31 -3.83 10.74 15.69
N GLY A 32 -3.90 10.49 16.99
CA GLY A 32 -4.68 9.41 17.58
C GLY A 32 -4.24 8.00 17.16
N VAL A 33 -3.49 7.89 16.07
CA VAL A 33 -3.02 6.60 15.52
C VAL A 33 -2.05 5.95 16.48
N LEU A 34 -1.15 6.72 17.08
CA LEU A 34 -0.19 6.22 18.06
C LEU A 34 -0.85 5.87 19.39
N LYS A 35 -1.79 6.68 19.84
CA LYS A 35 -2.59 6.36 21.05
C LYS A 35 -3.34 5.04 20.89
N ALA A 36 -3.91 4.79 19.70
CA ALA A 36 -4.58 3.53 19.41
C ALA A 36 -3.62 2.32 19.44
N HIS A 37 -2.32 2.54 19.29
CA HIS A 37 -1.29 1.52 19.38
C HIS A 37 -0.54 1.50 20.73
N GLY A 38 -0.98 2.31 21.70
CA GLY A 38 -0.33 2.38 23.03
C GLY A 38 1.03 3.08 23.02
N ILE A 39 1.34 3.85 21.96
CA ILE A 39 2.58 4.62 21.88
C ILE A 39 2.33 6.00 22.50
N LEU A 40 3.12 6.30 23.53
CA LEU A 40 3.17 7.62 24.15
C LEU A 40 4.34 8.39 23.54
N ALA A 41 4.06 9.27 22.60
CA ALA A 41 5.08 10.05 21.90
C ALA A 41 5.92 10.91 22.87
N ASP A 42 5.32 11.34 23.95
CA ASP A 42 5.91 12.28 24.90
C ASP A 42 7.16 11.74 25.58
N GLN A 43 7.14 10.51 26.09
CA GLN A 43 8.29 9.92 26.77
C GLN A 43 9.39 9.43 25.83
N GLU A 44 9.00 9.02 24.63
CA GLU A 44 9.90 8.34 23.68
C GLU A 44 10.57 9.29 22.70
N LEU A 45 9.91 10.39 22.32
CA LEU A 45 10.41 11.35 21.35
C LEU A 45 11.06 12.56 21.99
N ARG A 46 10.46 13.19 23.01
CA ARG A 46 10.99 14.40 23.65
C ARG A 46 12.28 14.14 24.45
N GLY A 47 12.58 12.89 24.78
CA GLY A 47 13.87 12.48 25.38
C GLY A 47 14.97 12.18 24.34
N CYS A 48 14.73 12.38 23.05
CA CYS A 48 15.76 12.24 22.02
C CYS A 48 16.65 13.49 21.96
N ALA A 49 17.97 13.29 21.76
CA ALA A 49 18.87 14.42 21.53
C ALA A 49 18.53 15.13 20.21
N ASP A 50 18.72 16.46 20.17
CA ASP A 50 18.32 17.33 19.05
C ASP A 50 18.98 17.02 17.69
N ASP A 51 20.07 16.26 17.69
CA ASP A 51 20.85 15.92 16.51
C ASP A 51 20.45 14.60 15.83
N GLN A 52 19.33 13.98 16.25
CA GLN A 52 18.88 12.73 15.65
C GLN A 52 18.18 12.96 14.30
N SER A 53 18.55 12.16 13.30
CA SER A 53 17.88 12.18 12.02
C SER A 53 16.42 11.68 12.13
N PHE A 54 15.56 12.14 11.23
CA PHE A 54 14.17 11.63 11.09
C PHE A 54 14.12 10.09 11.09
N ALA A 55 15.04 9.45 10.35
CA ALA A 55 15.11 7.99 10.28
C ALA A 55 15.42 7.35 11.64
N ALA A 56 16.33 7.93 12.42
CA ALA A 56 16.67 7.43 13.76
C ALA A 56 15.49 7.56 14.73
N VAL A 57 14.80 8.70 14.71
CA VAL A 57 13.61 8.95 15.53
C VAL A 57 12.50 7.95 15.21
N MET A 58 12.16 7.78 13.92
CA MET A 58 11.12 6.83 13.51
C MET A 58 11.51 5.38 13.80
N ALA A 59 12.75 5.00 13.55
CA ALA A 59 13.23 3.65 13.85
C ALA A 59 13.18 3.33 15.35
N ARG A 60 13.49 4.31 16.21
CA ARG A 60 13.37 4.16 17.66
C ARG A 60 11.92 3.93 18.06
N LEU A 61 11.01 4.79 17.60
CA LEU A 61 9.59 4.72 17.90
C LEU A 61 8.99 3.35 17.53
N PHE A 62 9.23 2.88 16.30
CA PHE A 62 8.76 1.57 15.85
C PHE A 62 9.40 0.41 16.62
N ARG A 63 10.68 0.54 16.99
CA ARG A 63 11.39 -0.49 17.74
C ARG A 63 10.83 -0.65 19.15
N GLU A 64 10.62 0.46 19.86
CA GLU A 64 10.08 0.41 21.22
C GLU A 64 8.66 -0.15 21.23
N GLN A 65 7.85 0.22 20.22
CA GLN A 65 6.54 -0.38 20.04
C GLN A 65 6.60 -1.89 19.75
N ALA A 66 7.51 -2.32 18.90
CA ALA A 66 7.70 -3.75 18.64
C ALA A 66 8.11 -4.50 19.91
N LYS A 67 9.03 -3.93 20.70
CA LYS A 67 9.48 -4.49 21.98
C LYS A 67 8.34 -4.60 22.99
N SER A 68 7.50 -3.57 23.11
CA SER A 68 6.35 -3.59 24.03
C SER A 68 5.35 -4.71 23.72
N GLN A 69 5.33 -5.17 22.47
CA GLN A 69 4.54 -6.31 22.02
C GLN A 69 5.31 -7.64 21.97
N GLY A 70 6.52 -7.69 22.52
CA GLY A 70 7.38 -8.88 22.47
C GLY A 70 7.82 -9.26 21.06
N LYS A 71 7.90 -8.28 20.12
CA LYS A 71 8.27 -8.50 18.73
C LYS A 71 9.67 -8.00 18.44
N GLN A 72 10.41 -8.76 17.64
CA GLN A 72 11.78 -8.44 17.23
C GLN A 72 11.83 -7.50 16.02
N TYR A 73 10.83 -7.58 15.15
CA TYR A 73 10.77 -6.81 13.89
C TYR A 73 9.54 -5.91 13.83
N TRP A 74 9.69 -4.82 13.14
CA TRP A 74 8.60 -3.92 12.77
C TRP A 74 8.57 -3.69 11.25
N GLY A 75 7.46 -3.21 10.74
CA GLY A 75 7.31 -2.85 9.34
C GLY A 75 6.21 -1.83 9.16
N ASP A 76 6.29 -1.04 8.10
CA ASP A 76 5.25 -0.12 7.69
C ASP A 76 4.74 -0.47 6.29
N LYS A 77 3.44 -0.39 6.06
CA LYS A 77 2.81 -0.67 4.80
C LYS A 77 1.95 0.51 4.36
N TYR A 78 2.32 1.11 3.25
CA TYR A 78 1.51 2.16 2.63
C TYR A 78 1.57 2.06 1.09
N PRO A 79 0.41 2.03 0.39
CA PRO A 79 0.41 1.88 -1.07
C PRO A 79 1.13 3.00 -1.83
N GLY A 80 1.25 4.18 -1.22
CA GLY A 80 1.99 5.32 -1.79
C GLY A 80 3.52 5.15 -1.79
N TYR A 81 4.07 4.20 -1.03
CA TYR A 81 5.51 3.94 -0.99
C TYR A 81 6.06 3.39 -2.29
N THR A 82 5.24 2.87 -3.18
CA THR A 82 5.66 2.46 -4.53
C THR A 82 6.41 3.56 -5.30
N ARG A 83 6.14 4.82 -5.00
CA ARG A 83 6.84 5.99 -5.59
C ARG A 83 7.98 6.53 -4.70
N LYS A 84 8.25 5.91 -3.57
CA LYS A 84 9.17 6.39 -2.55
C LYS A 84 10.19 5.33 -2.11
N VAL A 85 10.30 4.23 -2.83
CA VAL A 85 11.20 3.11 -2.47
C VAL A 85 12.63 3.60 -2.31
N GLY A 86 13.16 4.40 -3.24
CA GLY A 86 14.51 4.96 -3.15
C GLY A 86 14.70 5.79 -1.86
N ARG A 87 13.76 6.72 -1.57
CA ARG A 87 13.83 7.52 -0.34
C ARG A 87 13.77 6.69 0.92
N LEU A 88 12.92 5.67 0.96
CA LEU A 88 12.88 4.72 2.09
C LEU A 88 14.18 3.94 2.24
N ALA A 89 14.80 3.55 1.13
CA ALA A 89 16.06 2.82 1.13
C ALA A 89 17.23 3.68 1.64
N GLU A 90 17.22 4.98 1.37
CA GLU A 90 18.18 5.96 1.92
C GLU A 90 17.99 6.13 3.43
N LEU A 91 16.76 6.36 3.86
CA LEU A 91 16.42 6.56 5.28
C LEU A 91 16.66 5.30 6.12
N PHE A 92 16.39 4.13 5.57
CA PHE A 92 16.50 2.84 6.24
C PHE A 92 17.37 1.87 5.45
N PRO A 93 18.71 2.03 5.48
CA PRO A 93 19.64 1.23 4.66
C PRO A 93 19.58 -0.28 4.93
N LYS A 94 19.07 -0.68 6.10
CA LYS A 94 18.91 -2.09 6.49
C LYS A 94 17.49 -2.62 6.29
N ALA A 95 16.57 -1.83 5.74
CA ALA A 95 15.19 -2.26 5.52
C ALA A 95 15.09 -3.27 4.38
N PHE A 96 14.15 -4.20 4.55
CA PHE A 96 13.70 -5.12 3.51
C PHE A 96 12.43 -4.60 2.85
N PHE A 97 12.30 -4.83 1.54
CA PHE A 97 11.17 -4.36 0.73
C PHE A 97 10.40 -5.53 0.15
N VAL A 98 9.10 -5.60 0.46
CA VAL A 98 8.18 -6.55 -0.16
C VAL A 98 7.22 -5.78 -1.05
N HIS A 99 7.30 -6.00 -2.36
CA HIS A 99 6.38 -5.41 -3.33
C HIS A 99 5.30 -6.42 -3.70
N ILE A 100 4.08 -6.20 -3.23
CA ILE A 100 2.94 -7.06 -3.59
C ILE A 100 2.25 -6.46 -4.79
N VAL A 101 2.23 -7.22 -5.90
CA VAL A 101 1.57 -6.85 -7.15
C VAL A 101 0.35 -7.72 -7.34
N ARG A 102 -0.75 -7.12 -7.81
CA ARG A 102 -2.02 -7.81 -8.08
C ARG A 102 -2.49 -7.48 -9.48
N ASP A 103 -3.26 -8.40 -10.10
CA ASP A 103 -3.87 -8.20 -11.42
C ASP A 103 -4.51 -6.81 -11.56
N PRO A 104 -4.05 -5.98 -12.53
CA PRO A 104 -4.53 -4.61 -12.70
C PRO A 104 -6.03 -4.51 -12.96
N ARG A 105 -6.64 -5.54 -13.56
CA ARG A 105 -8.09 -5.59 -13.79
C ARG A 105 -8.85 -5.64 -12.46
N ALA A 106 -8.39 -6.48 -11.55
CA ALA A 106 -8.95 -6.58 -10.20
C ALA A 106 -8.72 -5.28 -9.39
N VAL A 107 -7.51 -4.70 -9.49
CA VAL A 107 -7.16 -3.46 -8.78
C VAL A 107 -7.97 -2.29 -9.32
N ALA A 108 -8.05 -2.12 -10.65
CA ALA A 108 -8.75 -0.99 -11.28
C ALA A 108 -10.24 -0.98 -10.92
N LEU A 109 -10.89 -2.14 -10.96
CA LEU A 109 -12.30 -2.29 -10.60
C LEU A 109 -12.56 -2.09 -9.10
N SER A 110 -11.60 -2.43 -8.25
CA SER A 110 -11.68 -2.15 -6.82
C SER A 110 -11.51 -0.67 -6.52
N TRP A 111 -10.49 -0.03 -7.09
CA TRP A 111 -10.19 1.38 -6.83
C TRP A 111 -11.27 2.33 -7.34
N GLU A 112 -11.89 2.03 -8.49
CA GLU A 112 -13.00 2.83 -9.02
C GLU A 112 -14.13 3.02 -7.99
N LYS A 113 -14.35 2.02 -7.14
CA LYS A 113 -15.38 2.01 -6.10
C LYS A 113 -14.99 2.80 -4.84
N THR A 114 -13.70 3.10 -4.65
CA THR A 114 -13.23 3.81 -3.47
C THR A 114 -13.48 5.32 -3.59
N ARG A 115 -13.68 6.00 -2.45
CA ARG A 115 -13.85 7.45 -2.42
C ARG A 115 -12.54 8.20 -2.68
N TRP A 116 -11.41 7.61 -2.35
CA TRP A 116 -10.07 8.18 -2.46
C TRP A 116 -9.31 7.77 -3.73
N GLY A 117 -9.75 6.72 -4.40
CA GLY A 117 -9.12 6.21 -5.61
C GLY A 117 -9.45 7.01 -6.88
N PRO A 118 -8.86 6.62 -8.02
CA PRO A 118 -9.24 7.15 -9.33
C PRO A 118 -10.72 6.95 -9.62
N ASN A 119 -11.31 7.92 -10.32
CA ASN A 119 -12.77 7.96 -10.52
C ASN A 119 -13.30 7.00 -11.59
N THR A 120 -12.40 6.37 -12.36
CA THR A 120 -12.76 5.43 -13.44
C THR A 120 -11.77 4.29 -13.50
N ALA A 121 -12.22 3.10 -13.92
CA ALA A 121 -11.36 1.94 -14.04
C ALA A 121 -10.14 2.14 -14.97
N PRO A 122 -10.25 2.79 -16.14
CA PRO A 122 -9.08 3.10 -16.96
C PRO A 122 -8.07 4.05 -16.28
N ALA A 123 -8.54 5.04 -15.53
CA ALA A 123 -7.66 5.93 -14.76
C ALA A 123 -6.96 5.16 -13.62
N ALA A 124 -7.66 4.22 -12.99
CA ALA A 124 -7.09 3.35 -11.98
C ALA A 124 -6.03 2.41 -12.57
N ALA A 125 -6.25 1.88 -13.79
CA ALA A 125 -5.28 1.06 -14.49
C ALA A 125 -4.01 1.84 -14.85
N THR A 126 -4.13 3.10 -15.30
CA THR A 126 -2.98 3.99 -15.52
C THR A 126 -2.19 4.20 -14.21
N ALA A 127 -2.89 4.53 -13.12
CA ALA A 127 -2.25 4.74 -11.83
C ALA A 127 -1.61 3.46 -11.27
N TRP A 128 -2.17 2.28 -11.57
CA TRP A 128 -1.56 1.00 -11.24
C TRP A 128 -0.24 0.81 -12.01
N ALA A 129 -0.26 0.97 -13.33
CA ALA A 129 0.92 0.80 -14.17
C ALA A 129 2.08 1.70 -13.72
N GLU A 130 1.80 3.00 -13.52
CA GLU A 130 2.79 3.96 -13.03
C GLU A 130 3.39 3.56 -11.67
N ARG A 131 2.55 3.13 -10.72
CA ARG A 131 3.02 2.76 -9.38
C ARG A 131 3.85 1.49 -9.39
N VAL A 132 3.39 0.49 -10.11
CA VAL A 132 4.08 -0.80 -10.21
C VAL A 132 5.41 -0.63 -10.95
N GLU A 133 5.46 0.15 -12.02
CA GLU A 133 6.68 0.49 -12.74
C GLU A 133 7.68 1.24 -11.84
N HIS A 134 7.24 2.29 -11.14
CA HIS A 134 8.12 3.03 -10.22
C HIS A 134 8.74 2.12 -9.15
N ALA A 135 7.94 1.25 -8.52
CA ALA A 135 8.46 0.33 -7.53
C ALA A 135 9.42 -0.68 -8.15
N ARG A 136 9.07 -1.27 -9.30
CA ARG A 136 9.90 -2.23 -10.01
C ARG A 136 11.27 -1.64 -10.37
N VAL A 137 11.30 -0.43 -10.93
CA VAL A 137 12.54 0.26 -11.31
C VAL A 137 13.35 0.57 -10.05
N ALA A 138 12.77 1.21 -9.06
CA ALA A 138 13.49 1.57 -7.84
C ALA A 138 14.02 0.36 -7.05
N MET A 139 13.36 -0.79 -7.14
CA MET A 139 13.84 -2.02 -6.50
C MET A 139 15.00 -2.68 -7.25
N GLN A 140 15.23 -2.35 -8.52
CA GLN A 140 16.41 -2.82 -9.25
C GLN A 140 17.71 -2.18 -8.74
N ASP A 141 17.61 -0.98 -8.15
CA ASP A 141 18.75 -0.28 -7.55
C ASP A 141 19.09 -0.80 -6.14
N LEU A 142 18.23 -1.65 -5.56
CA LEU A 142 18.48 -2.29 -4.27
C LEU A 142 19.29 -3.57 -4.46
N SER A 143 20.09 -3.93 -3.45
CA SER A 143 20.73 -5.25 -3.46
C SER A 143 19.67 -6.35 -3.51
N ALA A 144 19.98 -7.42 -4.22
CA ALA A 144 19.04 -8.52 -4.43
C ALA A 144 18.50 -9.11 -3.10
N GLU A 145 19.29 -9.07 -2.03
CA GLU A 145 18.92 -9.60 -0.71
C GLU A 145 17.87 -8.73 -0.01
N ARG A 146 17.76 -7.44 -0.36
CA ARG A 146 16.90 -6.48 0.33
C ARG A 146 15.50 -6.35 -0.25
N SER A 147 15.22 -6.99 -1.38
CA SER A 147 13.92 -6.83 -2.03
C SER A 147 13.36 -8.14 -2.58
N ILE A 148 12.05 -8.25 -2.54
CA ILE A 148 11.30 -9.33 -3.18
C ILE A 148 9.98 -8.79 -3.73
N ALA A 149 9.65 -9.23 -4.95
CA ALA A 149 8.32 -9.01 -5.52
C ALA A 149 7.48 -10.28 -5.39
N VAL A 150 6.21 -10.12 -5.05
CA VAL A 150 5.27 -11.21 -4.78
C VAL A 150 3.97 -10.91 -5.52
N LEU A 151 3.45 -11.89 -6.26
CA LEU A 151 2.11 -11.79 -6.81
C LEU A 151 1.08 -12.04 -5.69
N TYR A 152 0.07 -11.19 -5.61
CA TYR A 152 -1.02 -11.36 -4.65
C TYR A 152 -1.74 -12.70 -4.87
N GLU A 153 -1.84 -13.12 -6.11
CA GLU A 153 -2.42 -14.39 -6.52
C GLU A 153 -1.67 -15.58 -5.93
N ASP A 154 -0.33 -15.54 -5.90
CA ASP A 154 0.51 -16.56 -5.27
C ASP A 154 0.33 -16.58 -3.75
N LEU A 155 0.25 -15.39 -3.14
CA LEU A 155 0.01 -15.27 -1.71
C LEU A 155 -1.35 -15.86 -1.30
N VAL A 156 -2.37 -15.77 -2.16
CA VAL A 156 -3.71 -16.32 -1.90
C VAL A 156 -3.79 -17.82 -2.22
N ASN A 157 -3.16 -18.25 -3.31
CA ASN A 157 -3.26 -19.65 -3.76
C ASN A 157 -2.30 -20.58 -3.03
N ASN A 158 -1.10 -20.08 -2.71
CA ASN A 158 0.00 -20.83 -2.10
C ASN A 158 0.63 -20.05 -0.95
N PRO A 159 -0.15 -19.68 0.10
CA PRO A 159 0.30 -18.76 1.14
C PRO A 159 1.53 -19.23 1.89
N GLU A 160 1.58 -20.50 2.27
CA GLU A 160 2.72 -21.05 3.01
C GLU A 160 4.01 -20.98 2.19
N GLN A 161 3.99 -21.47 0.95
CA GLN A 161 5.17 -21.44 0.10
C GLN A 161 5.66 -20.01 -0.15
N THR A 162 4.72 -19.08 -0.40
CA THR A 162 5.02 -17.66 -0.62
C THR A 162 5.66 -17.02 0.61
N LEU A 163 5.09 -17.26 1.79
CA LEU A 163 5.63 -16.75 3.05
C LEU A 163 7.00 -17.36 3.38
N ARG A 164 7.19 -18.66 3.16
CA ARG A 164 8.50 -19.31 3.34
C ARG A 164 9.57 -18.70 2.43
N ASN A 165 9.21 -18.36 1.19
CA ASN A 165 10.14 -17.70 0.25
C ASN A 165 10.52 -16.31 0.74
N ILE A 166 9.56 -15.51 1.24
CA ILE A 166 9.82 -14.19 1.84
C ILE A 166 10.73 -14.34 3.07
N CYS A 167 10.40 -15.24 3.98
CA CYS A 167 11.17 -15.47 5.20
C CYS A 167 12.61 -15.88 4.88
N ARG A 168 12.80 -16.84 3.96
CA ARG A 168 14.13 -17.28 3.51
C ARG A 168 14.93 -16.11 2.93
N LYS A 169 14.27 -15.28 2.11
CA LYS A 169 14.89 -14.11 1.48
C LYS A 169 15.46 -13.14 2.50
N PHE A 170 14.79 -12.94 3.60
CA PHE A 170 15.17 -11.98 4.63
C PHE A 170 15.87 -12.61 5.85
N GLY A 171 16.17 -13.90 5.76
CA GLY A 171 16.87 -14.60 6.86
C GLY A 171 16.06 -14.66 8.16
N VAL A 172 14.72 -14.73 8.05
CA VAL A 172 13.82 -14.87 9.20
C VAL A 172 13.13 -16.23 9.17
N ASP A 173 12.85 -16.79 10.34
CA ASP A 173 12.18 -18.08 10.44
C ASP A 173 10.69 -17.96 10.10
N PHE A 174 10.22 -18.89 9.27
CA PHE A 174 8.80 -19.05 9.03
C PHE A 174 8.12 -19.61 10.28
N GLN A 175 7.03 -18.98 10.67
CA GLN A 175 6.18 -19.43 11.78
C GLN A 175 4.80 -19.81 11.25
N PRO A 176 4.25 -21.01 11.59
CA PRO A 176 2.92 -21.44 11.13
C PRO A 176 1.80 -20.41 11.42
N GLN A 177 1.92 -19.66 12.51
CA GLN A 177 1.00 -18.60 12.90
C GLN A 177 0.91 -17.46 11.85
N MET A 178 1.88 -17.36 10.94
CA MET A 178 1.82 -16.39 9.82
C MET A 178 0.70 -16.74 8.82
N LEU A 179 0.20 -17.97 8.82
CA LEU A 179 -0.93 -18.41 8.00
C LEU A 179 -2.29 -18.11 8.65
N GLU A 180 -2.28 -17.87 9.95
CA GLU A 180 -3.51 -17.55 10.66
C GLU A 180 -3.91 -16.10 10.33
N SER A 181 -5.17 -15.93 9.91
CA SER A 181 -5.74 -14.59 9.79
C SER A 181 -5.77 -13.98 11.18
N SER A 182 -4.94 -12.95 11.43
CA SER A 182 -4.98 -12.29 12.71
C SER A 182 -6.24 -11.42 12.78
N THR A 183 -7.33 -11.97 13.22
CA THR A 183 -8.53 -11.24 13.65
C THR A 183 -8.25 -10.27 14.81
N LYS A 184 -7.03 -10.32 15.32
CA LYS A 184 -6.52 -9.51 16.44
C LYS A 184 -5.41 -8.54 16.02
N THR A 185 -5.33 -8.13 14.75
CA THR A 185 -4.54 -6.94 14.46
C THR A 185 -5.20 -5.78 15.18
N GLY A 186 -4.48 -5.08 16.05
CA GLY A 186 -5.00 -4.00 16.91
C GLY A 186 -5.57 -2.78 16.18
N PHE A 187 -6.06 -2.97 14.98
CA PHE A 187 -6.88 -2.04 14.21
C PHE A 187 -8.36 -2.23 14.57
N ASN A 188 -8.71 -2.06 15.83
CA ASN A 188 -10.11 -1.79 16.21
C ASN A 188 -10.45 -0.35 15.78
N ASN A 189 -10.38 -0.08 14.49
CA ASN A 189 -10.85 1.19 13.95
C ASN A 189 -12.14 0.96 13.16
N PRO A 190 -13.30 1.29 13.73
CA PRO A 190 -14.61 1.08 13.08
C PRO A 190 -14.73 1.75 11.72
N THR A 191 -13.94 2.81 11.49
CA THR A 191 -13.90 3.51 10.20
C THR A 191 -13.15 2.69 9.14
N LEU A 192 -12.05 2.04 9.51
CA LEU A 192 -11.29 1.16 8.60
C LEU A 192 -12.07 -0.11 8.29
N ASP A 193 -12.77 -0.69 9.26
CA ASP A 193 -13.61 -1.87 9.05
C ASP A 193 -14.75 -1.61 8.06
N ARG A 194 -15.34 -0.41 8.11
CA ARG A 194 -16.36 0.01 7.12
C ARG A 194 -15.78 0.24 5.72
N LEU A 195 -14.55 0.74 5.64
CA LEU A 195 -13.88 1.01 4.35
C LEU A 195 -13.30 -0.26 3.73
N HIS A 196 -12.92 -1.21 4.55
CA HIS A 196 -12.24 -2.44 4.15
C HIS A 196 -12.84 -3.68 4.83
N PRO A 197 -14.10 -4.04 4.54
CA PRO A 197 -14.80 -5.13 5.25
C PRO A 197 -14.14 -6.51 5.08
N LEU A 198 -13.19 -6.65 4.18
CA LEU A 198 -12.48 -7.91 3.92
C LEU A 198 -11.11 -8.00 4.62
N VAL A 199 -10.67 -6.93 5.31
CA VAL A 199 -9.33 -6.89 5.93
C VAL A 199 -9.17 -7.94 7.03
N ASN A 200 -10.25 -8.22 7.75
CA ASN A 200 -10.25 -9.20 8.85
C ASN A 200 -10.61 -10.63 8.40
N LEU A 201 -10.78 -10.84 7.09
CA LEU A 201 -11.08 -12.17 6.55
C LEU A 201 -9.82 -12.78 5.94
N ALA A 202 -9.71 -14.11 6.03
CA ALA A 202 -8.68 -14.84 5.30
C ALA A 202 -8.76 -14.51 3.80
N PRO A 203 -7.63 -14.44 3.09
CA PRO A 203 -7.60 -14.17 1.67
C PRO A 203 -8.51 -15.15 0.91
N GLN A 204 -9.49 -14.62 0.17
CA GLN A 204 -10.49 -15.44 -0.52
C GLN A 204 -10.12 -15.58 -2.01
N ARG A 205 -9.99 -16.82 -2.49
CA ARG A 205 -9.76 -17.11 -3.92
C ARG A 205 -10.83 -16.49 -4.84
N SER A 206 -12.07 -16.43 -4.37
CA SER A 206 -13.17 -15.82 -5.14
C SER A 206 -12.94 -14.37 -5.55
N VAL A 207 -12.11 -13.60 -4.81
CA VAL A 207 -11.80 -12.21 -5.17
C VAL A 207 -10.77 -12.09 -6.29
N LEU A 208 -10.02 -13.15 -6.60
CA LEU A 208 -9.02 -13.15 -7.67
C LEU A 208 -9.66 -13.05 -9.05
N GLU A 209 -10.83 -13.67 -9.21
CA GLU A 209 -11.49 -13.83 -10.50
C GLU A 209 -12.71 -12.93 -10.73
N LYS A 210 -13.11 -12.14 -9.75
CA LYS A 210 -14.27 -11.23 -9.87
C LYS A 210 -14.22 -10.30 -11.09
N TRP A 211 -13.04 -9.94 -11.54
CA TRP A 211 -12.88 -9.10 -12.72
C TRP A 211 -13.36 -9.82 -14.01
N LYS A 212 -13.33 -11.15 -14.09
CA LYS A 212 -13.75 -11.95 -15.25
C LYS A 212 -15.24 -11.79 -15.57
N THR A 213 -16.05 -11.37 -14.60
CA THR A 213 -17.49 -11.11 -14.80
C THR A 213 -17.78 -9.76 -15.44
N GLN A 214 -16.77 -8.93 -15.67
CA GLN A 214 -16.93 -7.62 -16.29
C GLN A 214 -17.07 -7.72 -17.80
N SER A 215 -17.72 -6.72 -18.39
CA SER A 215 -17.85 -6.68 -19.85
C SER A 215 -16.48 -6.62 -20.52
N PRO A 216 -16.29 -7.33 -21.65
CA PRO A 216 -15.03 -7.30 -22.41
C PRO A 216 -14.58 -5.88 -22.75
N ARG A 217 -15.52 -4.97 -22.99
CA ARG A 217 -15.27 -3.56 -23.26
C ARG A 217 -14.53 -2.87 -22.10
N VAL A 218 -15.00 -3.02 -20.86
CA VAL A 218 -14.34 -2.43 -19.68
C VAL A 218 -12.95 -2.99 -19.52
N LEU A 219 -12.81 -4.31 -19.66
CA LEU A 219 -11.51 -4.99 -19.54
C LEU A 219 -10.52 -4.52 -20.61
N THR A 220 -10.97 -4.40 -21.87
CA THR A 220 -10.16 -3.85 -22.97
C THR A 220 -9.66 -2.43 -22.66
N HIS A 221 -10.50 -1.58 -22.03
CA HIS A 221 -10.09 -0.23 -21.64
C HIS A 221 -9.07 -0.22 -20.50
N ILE A 222 -9.19 -1.14 -19.55
CA ILE A 222 -8.21 -1.33 -18.48
C ILE A 222 -6.88 -1.77 -19.09
N GLU A 223 -6.89 -2.86 -19.85
CA GLU A 223 -5.69 -3.45 -20.45
C GLU A 223 -4.93 -2.48 -21.36
N ALA A 224 -5.65 -1.68 -22.16
CA ALA A 224 -5.03 -0.65 -23.02
C ALA A 224 -4.18 0.38 -22.23
N ARG A 225 -4.37 0.51 -20.92
CA ARG A 225 -3.67 1.46 -20.05
C ARG A 225 -2.49 0.88 -19.31
N CYS A 226 -2.43 -0.44 -19.18
CA CYS A 226 -1.42 -1.13 -18.38
C CYS A 226 -0.81 -2.34 -19.11
N TYR A 227 -0.99 -2.43 -20.43
CA TYR A 227 -0.65 -3.60 -21.24
C TYR A 227 0.80 -4.05 -21.06
N ASP A 228 1.75 -3.13 -21.25
CA ASP A 228 3.18 -3.45 -21.18
C ASP A 228 3.61 -3.89 -19.78
N GLU A 229 3.07 -3.23 -18.76
CA GLU A 229 3.40 -3.56 -17.38
C GLU A 229 2.73 -4.89 -16.95
N MET A 230 1.53 -5.19 -17.45
CA MET A 230 0.91 -6.51 -17.28
C MET A 230 1.80 -7.64 -17.78
N GLN A 231 2.39 -7.48 -18.98
CA GLN A 231 3.26 -8.50 -19.57
C GLN A 231 4.53 -8.71 -18.74
N LYS A 232 5.14 -7.64 -18.23
CA LYS A 232 6.34 -7.74 -17.37
C LYS A 232 6.07 -8.53 -16.08
N TRP A 233 4.81 -8.54 -15.62
CA TRP A 233 4.36 -9.29 -14.44
C TRP A 233 3.67 -10.61 -14.79
N ASN A 234 3.76 -11.09 -16.04
CA ASN A 234 3.17 -12.33 -16.52
C ASN A 234 1.63 -12.39 -16.39
N TYR A 235 0.96 -11.23 -16.30
CA TYR A 235 -0.50 -11.20 -16.44
C TYR A 235 -0.89 -11.33 -17.91
N VAL A 236 -1.62 -12.39 -18.26
CA VAL A 236 -2.05 -12.66 -19.63
C VAL A 236 -3.19 -11.70 -20.01
N PRO A 237 -2.98 -10.79 -21.00
CA PRO A 237 -4.04 -9.96 -21.52
C PRO A 237 -5.10 -10.76 -22.28
N LEU A 238 -6.32 -10.24 -22.34
CA LEU A 238 -7.40 -10.83 -23.18
C LEU A 238 -7.08 -10.73 -24.67
N ASN A 239 -6.29 -9.73 -25.07
CA ASN A 239 -5.91 -9.50 -26.46
C ASN A 239 -4.41 -9.73 -26.64
N ALA A 240 -4.03 -10.41 -27.73
CA ALA A 240 -2.63 -10.71 -28.04
C ALA A 240 -1.77 -9.46 -28.32
N LYS A 241 -2.42 -8.35 -28.67
CA LYS A 241 -1.78 -7.02 -28.87
C LYS A 241 -2.44 -5.98 -28.02
N GLN A 242 -1.70 -4.91 -27.71
CA GLN A 242 -2.24 -3.79 -26.96
C GLN A 242 -3.51 -3.24 -27.61
N PRO A 243 -4.63 -3.20 -26.88
CA PRO A 243 -5.89 -2.77 -27.44
C PRO A 243 -5.88 -1.28 -27.81
N VAL A 244 -6.42 -0.96 -28.96
CA VAL A 244 -6.66 0.42 -29.37
C VAL A 244 -8.06 0.84 -28.91
N VAL A 245 -8.09 1.83 -28.02
CA VAL A 245 -9.36 2.34 -27.50
C VAL A 245 -9.90 3.46 -28.42
N PRO A 246 -11.13 3.35 -28.95
CA PRO A 246 -11.76 4.38 -29.76
C PRO A 246 -11.83 5.74 -29.05
N ILE A 247 -11.68 6.83 -29.81
CA ILE A 247 -11.68 8.21 -29.29
C ILE A 247 -12.96 8.52 -28.50
N ALA A 248 -14.12 8.08 -28.99
CA ALA A 248 -15.40 8.28 -28.31
C ALA A 248 -15.40 7.72 -26.88
N TRP A 249 -14.77 6.55 -26.67
CA TRP A 249 -14.67 5.94 -25.35
C TRP A 249 -13.67 6.65 -24.46
N ARG A 250 -12.57 7.14 -25.01
CA ARG A 250 -11.64 7.99 -24.25
C ARG A 250 -12.34 9.25 -23.77
N ALA A 251 -13.14 9.88 -24.63
CA ALA A 251 -13.94 11.06 -24.28
C ALA A 251 -14.99 10.74 -23.22
N TYR A 252 -15.72 9.63 -23.36
CA TYR A 252 -16.69 9.17 -22.38
C TYR A 252 -16.07 9.01 -20.98
N TYR A 253 -14.97 8.26 -20.84
CA TYR A 253 -14.34 8.06 -19.53
C TYR A 253 -13.75 9.34 -18.96
N ARG A 254 -13.28 10.26 -19.80
CA ARG A 254 -12.83 11.58 -19.38
C ARG A 254 -13.98 12.41 -18.81
N LEU A 255 -15.12 12.42 -19.48
CA LEU A 255 -16.32 13.11 -19.01
C LEU A 255 -16.85 12.48 -17.72
N LEU A 256 -16.98 11.16 -17.69
CA LEU A 256 -17.41 10.40 -16.51
C LEU A 256 -16.52 10.70 -15.30
N GLY A 257 -15.21 10.73 -15.50
CA GLY A 257 -14.25 11.08 -14.45
C GLY A 257 -14.45 12.50 -13.91
N LYS A 258 -14.70 13.49 -14.79
CA LYS A 258 -15.00 14.87 -14.39
C LYS A 258 -16.30 14.94 -13.58
N LEU A 259 -17.38 14.30 -14.05
CA LEU A 259 -18.67 14.28 -13.35
C LEU A 259 -18.57 13.63 -11.96
N ARG A 260 -17.92 12.48 -11.86
CA ARG A 260 -17.68 11.81 -10.58
C ARG A 260 -16.80 12.64 -9.63
N SER A 261 -15.82 13.37 -10.17
CA SER A 261 -14.98 14.28 -9.37
C SER A 261 -15.79 15.44 -8.80
N LEU A 262 -16.66 16.06 -9.60
CA LEU A 262 -17.56 17.12 -9.16
C LEU A 262 -18.54 16.63 -8.08
N HIS A 263 -19.10 15.45 -8.27
CA HIS A 263 -19.99 14.83 -7.30
C HIS A 263 -19.27 14.59 -5.96
N ARG A 264 -18.06 14.00 -5.99
CA ARG A 264 -17.26 13.78 -4.78
C ARG A 264 -16.93 15.07 -4.03
N ARG A 265 -16.60 16.16 -4.74
CA ARG A 265 -16.30 17.46 -4.13
C ARG A 265 -17.52 18.09 -3.43
N LYS A 266 -18.73 17.87 -3.97
CA LYS A 266 -19.96 18.44 -3.40
C LYS A 266 -20.51 17.63 -2.23
N VAL A 267 -20.40 16.31 -2.25
CA VAL A 267 -21.06 15.42 -1.28
C VAL A 267 -20.17 15.10 -0.08
N ILE A 268 -18.85 15.01 -0.23
CA ILE A 268 -17.94 14.67 0.88
C ILE A 268 -17.93 15.72 2.01
N PRO A 269 -17.92 17.04 1.73
CA PRO A 269 -17.99 18.05 2.80
C PRO A 269 -19.32 18.05 3.57
N LEU A 270 -20.41 17.57 2.96
CA LEU A 270 -21.73 17.48 3.60
C LEU A 270 -21.90 16.27 4.52
N LEU A 271 -21.08 15.23 4.33
CA LEU A 271 -21.12 14.00 5.13
C LEU A 271 -20.13 14.01 6.31
N ASN A 272 -19.25 15.01 6.35
CA ASN A 272 -18.28 15.22 7.44
C ASN A 272 -18.70 16.38 8.38
N ARG A 273 -19.91 16.89 8.23
CA ARG A 273 -20.61 17.75 9.19
C ARG A 273 -21.63 16.90 9.93
#